data_88c5d417c76839d84963a564554194fe
#
_entry.id   88c5d417c76839d84963a564554194fe
#
_cell.length_a   1.000
_cell.length_b   1.000
_cell.length_c   1.000
_cell.angle_alpha   90.00
_cell.angle_beta   90.00
_cell.angle_gamma   90.00
#
_symmetry.space_group_name_H-M   'P 1'
#
loop_
_entity.id
_entity.type
_entity.pdbx_description
1 polymer ?
#
loop_
_entity_poly.entity_id
_entity_poly.type
_entity_poly.pdbx_seq_one_letter_code
_entity_poly.pdbx_strand_id
1 'polypeptide(L)'
;MKKKFISFNETNRFSKLTTSYLSQAESLHPFYGLFPSIENFKKQIELKKGSYSNNHRQILASTLKDQYNSISNSIAVQKNLSLLKNENTFTITTGHQLSLMTGPIYFLYKIVSTINLCKRLKQHYPNSNFVPIYWMASEDHDFEEVSSFRFENKNIRWPHQVEGAVGEMSLEKLQPVLDFFEQQLGSHANARNLKEIINHSYRISKTLSEATFRLVNILFGDYGLIVIEPQTPKLKELFKPILKEELSKGSSFSSAIKQIENLKRGFDPN
;
A
#
# COMPACT_ATOMS: atom_id res chain seq x y z
N MET A 1 12.92 -6.38 26.71
CA MET A 1 13.61 -7.03 25.59
C MET A 1 14.85 -6.20 25.20
N LYS A 2 16.03 -6.81 25.16
CA LYS A 2 17.25 -6.13 24.69
C LYS A 2 17.22 -6.12 23.14
N LYS A 3 17.28 -4.93 22.51
CA LYS A 3 17.40 -4.81 21.05
C LYS A 3 18.88 -4.98 20.69
N LYS A 4 19.15 -5.82 19.68
CA LYS A 4 20.45 -5.95 19.05
C LYS A 4 20.31 -5.57 17.58
N PHE A 5 21.19 -4.72 17.09
CA PHE A 5 21.25 -4.31 15.70
C PHE A 5 22.41 -5.05 15.04
N ILE A 6 22.15 -5.58 13.85
CA ILE A 6 23.16 -6.22 13.01
C ILE A 6 23.17 -5.45 11.69
N SER A 7 24.34 -5.05 11.22
CA SER A 7 24.51 -4.35 9.95
C SER A 7 24.05 -5.25 8.79
N PHE A 8 23.41 -4.66 7.78
CA PHE A 8 23.03 -5.42 6.57
C PHE A 8 24.23 -6.09 5.90
N ASN A 9 25.39 -5.44 5.90
CA ASN A 9 26.64 -6.00 5.36
C ASN A 9 27.10 -7.27 6.09
N GLU A 10 26.93 -7.32 7.43
CA GLU A 10 27.30 -8.47 8.24
C GLU A 10 26.40 -9.70 8.02
N THR A 11 25.19 -9.49 7.49
CA THR A 11 24.26 -10.61 7.24
C THR A 11 24.60 -11.43 6.01
N ASN A 12 25.35 -10.89 5.05
CA ASN A 12 25.66 -11.47 3.73
C ASN A 12 24.40 -11.91 2.94
N ARG A 13 23.23 -11.30 3.22
CA ARG A 13 21.94 -11.64 2.60
C ARG A 13 21.45 -10.62 1.59
N PHE A 14 22.16 -9.50 1.47
CA PHE A 14 21.75 -8.38 0.61
C PHE A 14 22.77 -8.19 -0.52
N SER A 15 22.26 -7.81 -1.71
CA SER A 15 23.11 -7.50 -2.85
C SER A 15 24.02 -6.30 -2.57
N LYS A 16 25.13 -6.19 -3.30
CA LYS A 16 26.02 -5.04 -3.29
C LYS A 16 25.25 -3.75 -3.60
N LEU A 17 24.29 -3.80 -4.52
CA LEU A 17 23.42 -2.66 -4.85
C LEU A 17 22.64 -2.17 -3.63
N THR A 18 21.97 -3.08 -2.92
CA THR A 18 21.19 -2.75 -1.72
C THR A 18 22.07 -2.13 -0.64
N THR A 19 23.21 -2.74 -0.34
CA THR A 19 24.10 -2.27 0.73
C THR A 19 24.75 -0.93 0.37
N SER A 20 25.10 -0.72 -0.92
CA SER A 20 25.61 0.57 -1.42
C SER A 20 24.53 1.67 -1.37
N TYR A 21 23.27 1.36 -1.69
CA TYR A 21 22.18 2.32 -1.54
C TYR A 21 21.98 2.73 -0.08
N LEU A 22 21.96 1.77 0.83
CA LEU A 22 21.77 2.05 2.27
C LEU A 22 22.91 2.85 2.87
N SER A 23 24.16 2.68 2.36
CA SER A 23 25.32 3.50 2.74
C SER A 23 25.41 4.83 1.99
N GLN A 24 24.45 5.13 1.10
CA GLN A 24 24.41 6.33 0.27
C GLN A 24 25.68 6.53 -0.57
N ALA A 25 26.19 5.44 -1.18
CA ALA A 25 27.39 5.50 -2.02
C ALA A 25 27.19 6.48 -3.18
N GLU A 26 28.18 7.36 -3.42
CA GLU A 26 28.13 8.42 -4.44
C GLU A 26 27.83 7.86 -5.84
N SER A 27 28.33 6.65 -6.16
CA SER A 27 28.07 5.98 -7.43
C SER A 27 26.59 5.72 -7.72
N LEU A 28 25.73 5.74 -6.70
CA LEU A 28 24.27 5.57 -6.83
C LEU A 28 23.46 6.87 -6.86
N HIS A 29 24.06 8.02 -6.55
CA HIS A 29 23.34 9.31 -6.57
C HIS A 29 22.61 9.59 -7.91
N PRO A 30 23.14 9.25 -9.09
CA PRO A 30 22.43 9.46 -10.35
C PRO A 30 21.16 8.61 -10.54
N PHE A 31 20.95 7.58 -9.72
CA PHE A 31 19.86 6.60 -9.90
C PHE A 31 18.68 6.83 -8.97
N TYR A 32 18.75 7.77 -8.04
CA TYR A 32 17.63 8.12 -7.18
C TYR A 32 17.58 9.65 -6.92
N GLY A 33 16.43 10.13 -6.51
CA GLY A 33 16.24 11.54 -6.17
C GLY A 33 16.79 11.87 -4.78
N LEU A 34 15.89 11.95 -3.80
CA LEU A 34 16.29 12.23 -2.40
C LEU A 34 16.33 10.92 -1.60
N PHE A 35 17.40 10.68 -0.87
CA PHE A 35 17.44 9.59 0.09
C PHE A 35 16.35 9.79 1.18
N PRO A 36 15.60 8.77 1.59
CA PRO A 36 14.44 8.90 2.48
C PRO A 36 14.84 9.14 3.94
N SER A 37 15.53 10.25 4.21
CA SER A 37 15.80 10.74 5.56
C SER A 37 14.76 11.77 5.99
N ILE A 38 14.56 11.96 7.30
CA ILE A 38 13.59 12.96 7.80
C ILE A 38 13.91 14.36 7.28
N GLU A 39 15.18 14.71 7.22
CA GLU A 39 15.67 16.04 6.77
C GLU A 39 15.33 16.31 5.30
N ASN A 40 15.44 15.28 4.45
CA ASN A 40 15.15 15.38 3.03
C ASN A 40 13.65 15.53 2.73
N PHE A 41 12.77 15.19 3.67
CA PHE A 41 11.34 15.46 3.51
C PHE A 41 11.02 16.95 3.36
N LYS A 42 11.83 17.87 3.93
CA LYS A 42 11.65 19.31 3.71
C LYS A 42 11.67 19.63 2.21
N LYS A 43 12.72 19.19 1.53
CA LYS A 43 12.89 19.41 0.08
C LYS A 43 11.79 18.67 -0.72
N GLN A 44 11.43 17.46 -0.31
CA GLN A 44 10.37 16.70 -0.97
C GLN A 44 8.99 17.37 -0.84
N ILE A 45 8.67 17.98 0.30
CA ILE A 45 7.46 18.77 0.53
C ILE A 45 7.40 19.95 -0.46
N GLU A 46 8.50 20.70 -0.59
CA GLU A 46 8.58 21.84 -1.51
C GLU A 46 8.40 21.41 -2.97
N LEU A 47 9.06 20.33 -3.40
CA LEU A 47 8.90 19.77 -4.73
C LEU A 47 7.45 19.36 -5.01
N LYS A 48 6.78 18.74 -4.04
CA LYS A 48 5.37 18.32 -4.20
C LYS A 48 4.42 19.51 -4.21
N LYS A 49 4.66 20.55 -3.43
CA LYS A 49 3.88 21.80 -3.50
C LYS A 49 3.91 22.41 -4.89
N GLY A 50 5.07 22.43 -5.55
CA GLY A 50 5.22 22.99 -6.88
C GLY A 50 4.66 22.13 -8.02
N SER A 51 4.51 20.82 -7.83
CA SER A 51 4.16 19.88 -8.89
C SER A 51 2.76 19.28 -8.81
N TYR A 52 2.06 19.38 -7.68
CA TYR A 52 0.75 18.76 -7.48
C TYR A 52 -0.38 19.79 -7.64
N SER A 53 -1.16 19.67 -8.72
CA SER A 53 -2.21 20.64 -9.03
C SER A 53 -3.37 20.59 -8.04
N ASN A 54 -4.00 21.76 -7.80
CA ASN A 54 -5.19 21.82 -6.96
C ASN A 54 -6.37 21.03 -7.56
N ASN A 55 -6.49 20.98 -8.87
CA ASN A 55 -7.51 20.18 -9.55
C ASN A 55 -7.36 18.68 -9.23
N HIS A 56 -6.13 18.12 -9.32
CA HIS A 56 -5.87 16.73 -8.96
C HIS A 56 -6.21 16.47 -7.49
N ARG A 57 -5.90 17.42 -6.62
CA ARG A 57 -6.21 17.37 -5.18
C ARG A 57 -7.70 17.26 -4.93
N GLN A 58 -8.51 18.09 -5.58
CA GLN A 58 -9.97 18.09 -5.43
C GLN A 58 -10.58 16.78 -5.96
N ILE A 59 -10.12 16.31 -7.11
CA ILE A 59 -10.57 15.03 -7.69
C ILE A 59 -10.24 13.86 -6.73
N LEU A 60 -9.02 13.80 -6.22
CA LEU A 60 -8.63 12.76 -5.25
C LEU A 60 -9.50 12.81 -3.99
N ALA A 61 -9.63 14.01 -3.39
CA ALA A 61 -10.38 14.17 -2.14
C ALA A 61 -11.88 13.83 -2.31
N SER A 62 -12.50 14.24 -3.43
CA SER A 62 -13.90 13.89 -3.72
C SER A 62 -14.07 12.40 -3.98
N THR A 63 -13.17 11.79 -4.75
CA THR A 63 -13.24 10.36 -5.06
C THR A 63 -13.09 9.51 -3.81
N LEU A 64 -12.12 9.83 -2.95
CA LEU A 64 -11.95 9.11 -1.69
C LEU A 64 -13.16 9.29 -0.76
N LYS A 65 -13.74 10.48 -0.71
CA LYS A 65 -14.99 10.69 0.03
C LYS A 65 -16.12 9.79 -0.49
N ASP A 66 -16.26 9.67 -1.82
CA ASP A 66 -17.27 8.81 -2.45
C ASP A 66 -17.02 7.33 -2.11
N GLN A 67 -15.77 6.85 -2.15
CA GLN A 67 -15.41 5.48 -1.76
C GLN A 67 -15.78 5.14 -0.31
N TYR A 68 -15.73 6.12 0.59
CA TYR A 68 -16.06 5.94 1.99
C TYR A 68 -17.55 6.09 2.33
N ASN A 69 -18.40 6.49 1.40
CA ASN A 69 -19.85 6.69 1.66
C ASN A 69 -20.58 5.41 2.10
N SER A 70 -20.12 4.25 1.62
CA SER A 70 -20.72 2.94 1.92
C SER A 70 -20.07 2.19 3.08
N ILE A 71 -19.06 2.78 3.73
CA ILE A 71 -18.26 2.12 4.75
C ILE A 71 -18.28 2.95 6.04
N SER A 72 -18.60 2.28 7.15
CA SER A 72 -18.42 2.88 8.47
C SER A 72 -16.95 3.22 8.68
N ASN A 73 -16.66 4.47 9.04
CA ASN A 73 -15.30 4.94 9.21
C ASN A 73 -15.15 5.73 10.52
N SER A 74 -13.92 5.74 11.04
CA SER A 74 -13.58 6.41 12.28
C SER A 74 -13.50 7.94 12.13
N ILE A 75 -13.57 8.66 13.25
CA ILE A 75 -13.34 10.11 13.29
C ILE A 75 -11.97 10.47 12.71
N ALA A 76 -10.95 9.61 12.93
CA ALA A 76 -9.61 9.85 12.42
C ALA A 76 -9.55 9.79 10.88
N VAL A 77 -10.26 8.83 10.25
CA VAL A 77 -10.41 8.75 8.79
C VAL A 77 -11.14 9.98 8.25
N GLN A 78 -12.27 10.36 8.85
CA GLN A 78 -13.06 11.54 8.42
C GLN A 78 -12.22 12.82 8.48
N LYS A 79 -11.43 13.01 9.54
CA LYS A 79 -10.49 14.11 9.66
C LYS A 79 -9.47 14.11 8.52
N ASN A 80 -8.86 12.96 8.25
CA ASN A 80 -7.84 12.85 7.21
C ASN A 80 -8.41 13.05 5.81
N LEU A 81 -9.62 12.54 5.51
CA LEU A 81 -10.34 12.83 4.26
C LEU A 81 -10.56 14.34 4.07
N SER A 82 -10.94 15.05 5.13
CA SER A 82 -11.12 16.50 5.09
C SER A 82 -9.81 17.25 4.86
N LEU A 83 -8.70 16.79 5.47
CA LEU A 83 -7.36 17.38 5.32
C LEU A 83 -6.83 17.28 3.90
N LEU A 84 -7.21 16.28 3.11
CA LEU A 84 -6.72 16.09 1.74
C LEU A 84 -6.99 17.28 0.81
N LYS A 85 -7.98 18.10 1.12
CA LYS A 85 -8.28 19.33 0.37
C LYS A 85 -7.29 20.47 0.61
N ASN A 86 -6.54 20.41 1.71
CA ASN A 86 -5.62 21.47 2.11
C ASN A 86 -4.28 21.34 1.36
N GLU A 87 -3.76 22.44 0.83
CA GLU A 87 -2.50 22.51 0.07
C GLU A 87 -1.28 22.07 0.89
N ASN A 88 -1.32 22.26 2.20
CA ASN A 88 -0.26 21.82 3.12
C ASN A 88 -0.42 20.37 3.59
N THR A 89 -1.27 19.58 2.93
CA THR A 89 -1.43 18.15 3.21
C THR A 89 -0.71 17.31 2.18
N PHE A 90 0.10 16.38 2.67
CA PHE A 90 0.87 15.41 1.89
C PHE A 90 0.47 14.00 2.29
N THR A 91 0.52 13.07 1.34
CA THR A 91 0.25 11.66 1.59
C THR A 91 1.54 10.88 1.72
N ILE A 92 1.57 9.94 2.65
CA ILE A 92 2.59 8.90 2.72
C ILE A 92 1.89 7.60 2.35
N THR A 93 2.33 7.01 1.25
CA THR A 93 1.61 5.89 0.64
C THR A 93 2.41 4.61 0.71
N THR A 94 1.75 3.52 1.07
CA THR A 94 2.24 2.16 0.87
C THR A 94 1.23 1.36 0.07
N GLY A 95 1.68 0.37 -0.68
CA GLY A 95 0.82 -0.50 -1.47
C GLY A 95 1.10 -1.97 -1.22
N HIS A 96 0.08 -2.81 -1.44
CA HIS A 96 0.19 -4.26 -1.42
C HIS A 96 -0.95 -4.89 -2.22
N GLN A 97 -0.72 -6.14 -2.69
CA GLN A 97 -1.77 -6.98 -3.24
C GLN A 97 -2.83 -7.31 -2.20
N LEU A 98 -4.00 -7.78 -2.67
CA LEU A 98 -5.17 -8.07 -1.86
C LEU A 98 -5.09 -9.47 -1.20
N SER A 99 -3.98 -9.75 -0.53
CA SER A 99 -3.73 -11.06 0.08
C SER A 99 -4.78 -11.41 1.13
N LEU A 100 -5.32 -12.62 1.05
CA LEU A 100 -6.31 -13.12 2.02
C LEU A 100 -5.79 -13.00 3.46
N MET A 101 -6.65 -12.56 4.38
CA MET A 101 -6.35 -12.45 5.82
C MET A 101 -5.07 -11.68 6.13
N THR A 102 -4.78 -10.61 5.38
CA THR A 102 -3.57 -9.79 5.43
C THR A 102 -2.30 -10.45 4.86
N GLY A 103 -2.32 -11.72 4.51
CA GLY A 103 -1.18 -12.41 3.92
C GLY A 103 0.06 -12.40 4.80
N PRO A 104 1.24 -12.13 4.23
CA PRO A 104 2.49 -12.11 4.98
C PRO A 104 2.57 -10.92 5.94
N ILE A 105 3.26 -11.12 7.07
CA ILE A 105 3.35 -10.12 8.15
C ILE A 105 3.90 -8.75 7.69
N TYR A 106 4.68 -8.70 6.62
CA TYR A 106 5.19 -7.42 6.13
C TYR A 106 4.08 -6.52 5.56
N PHE A 107 2.91 -7.05 5.20
CA PHE A 107 1.71 -6.25 4.92
C PHE A 107 1.40 -5.30 6.09
N LEU A 108 1.35 -5.85 7.31
CA LEU A 108 1.10 -5.08 8.53
C LEU A 108 2.25 -4.09 8.80
N TYR A 109 3.50 -4.54 8.64
CA TYR A 109 4.67 -3.66 8.84
C TYR A 109 4.70 -2.48 7.89
N LYS A 110 4.35 -2.65 6.61
CA LYS A 110 4.25 -1.56 5.64
C LYS A 110 3.24 -0.50 6.09
N ILE A 111 2.05 -0.92 6.50
CA ILE A 111 1.00 -0.01 6.97
C ILE A 111 1.41 0.71 8.27
N VAL A 112 1.87 -0.04 9.26
CA VAL A 112 2.29 0.52 10.55
C VAL A 112 3.47 1.49 10.38
N SER A 113 4.43 1.16 9.52
CA SER A 113 5.56 2.04 9.21
C SER A 113 5.09 3.35 8.55
N THR A 114 4.12 3.29 7.65
CA THR A 114 3.53 4.45 6.98
C THR A 114 2.80 5.35 7.99
N ILE A 115 2.00 4.77 8.87
CA ILE A 115 1.31 5.52 9.94
C ILE A 115 2.32 6.20 10.88
N ASN A 116 3.34 5.47 11.30
CA ASN A 116 4.37 5.99 12.20
C ASN A 116 5.23 7.07 11.54
N LEU A 117 5.53 6.93 10.24
CA LEU A 117 6.23 7.96 9.49
C LEU A 117 5.41 9.26 9.41
N CYS A 118 4.10 9.18 9.16
CA CYS A 118 3.21 10.34 9.18
C CYS A 118 3.26 11.07 10.54
N LYS A 119 3.22 10.31 11.65
CA LYS A 119 3.33 10.88 13.01
C LYS A 119 4.67 11.58 13.22
N ARG A 120 5.77 10.95 12.82
CA ARG A 120 7.13 11.51 12.91
C ARG A 120 7.28 12.79 12.08
N LEU A 121 6.80 12.78 10.85
CA LEU A 121 6.84 13.94 9.96
C LEU A 121 6.01 15.10 10.51
N LYS A 122 4.85 14.84 11.09
CA LYS A 122 4.04 15.88 11.74
C LYS A 122 4.77 16.55 12.91
N GLN A 123 5.56 15.79 13.67
CA GLN A 123 6.40 16.35 14.76
C GLN A 123 7.52 17.24 14.23
N HIS A 124 8.18 16.86 13.12
CA HIS A 124 9.28 17.61 12.52
C HIS A 124 8.81 18.81 11.65
N TYR A 125 7.64 18.67 11.03
CA TYR A 125 7.05 19.65 10.12
C TYR A 125 5.63 20.05 10.57
N PRO A 126 5.49 20.76 11.69
CA PRO A 126 4.19 21.04 12.32
C PRO A 126 3.23 21.84 11.44
N ASN A 127 3.73 22.63 10.49
CA ASN A 127 2.93 23.41 9.54
C ASN A 127 2.39 22.60 8.35
N SER A 128 2.80 21.34 8.22
CA SER A 128 2.31 20.42 7.20
C SER A 128 1.47 19.31 7.82
N ASN A 129 0.52 18.77 7.07
CA ASN A 129 -0.24 17.60 7.46
C ASN A 129 0.24 16.40 6.65
N PHE A 130 0.22 15.23 7.28
CA PHE A 130 0.64 13.97 6.65
C PHE A 130 -0.46 12.93 6.86
N VAL A 131 -0.99 12.42 5.76
CA VAL A 131 -2.08 11.44 5.74
C VAL A 131 -1.54 10.11 5.27
N PRO A 132 -1.66 9.05 6.08
CA PRO A 132 -1.26 7.71 5.67
C PRO A 132 -2.27 7.13 4.67
N ILE A 133 -1.77 6.59 3.56
CA ILE A 133 -2.58 5.97 2.50
C ILE A 133 -2.14 4.52 2.31
N TYR A 134 -3.11 3.61 2.23
CA TYR A 134 -2.92 2.27 1.71
C TYR A 134 -3.50 2.17 0.30
N TRP A 135 -2.62 1.92 -0.67
CA TRP A 135 -2.96 1.67 -2.07
C TRP A 135 -3.28 0.19 -2.25
N MET A 136 -4.51 -0.13 -2.59
CA MET A 136 -4.90 -1.49 -2.96
C MET A 136 -4.45 -1.77 -4.40
N ALA A 137 -3.64 -2.81 -4.61
CA ALA A 137 -3.29 -3.27 -5.95
C ALA A 137 -4.42 -4.16 -6.51
N SER A 138 -5.62 -3.60 -6.63
CA SER A 138 -6.83 -4.31 -7.06
C SER A 138 -6.82 -4.67 -8.54
N GLU A 139 -5.99 -3.98 -9.32
CA GLU A 139 -5.74 -4.22 -10.74
C GLU A 139 -4.81 -5.40 -11.02
N ASP A 140 -4.11 -5.91 -10.01
CA ASP A 140 -3.21 -7.06 -10.15
C ASP A 140 -3.97 -8.30 -10.64
N HIS A 141 -3.29 -9.17 -11.35
CA HIS A 141 -3.84 -10.40 -11.94
C HIS A 141 -3.19 -11.67 -11.38
N ASP A 142 -2.22 -11.55 -10.46
CA ASP A 142 -1.57 -12.70 -9.84
C ASP A 142 -2.42 -13.26 -8.69
N PHE A 143 -3.37 -14.13 -9.06
CA PHE A 143 -4.23 -14.79 -8.10
C PHE A 143 -3.49 -15.75 -7.18
N GLU A 144 -2.44 -16.42 -7.68
CA GLU A 144 -1.68 -17.38 -6.90
C GLU A 144 -1.06 -16.72 -5.64
N GLU A 145 -0.56 -15.48 -5.79
CA GLU A 145 0.06 -14.74 -4.70
C GLU A 145 -0.93 -14.32 -3.60
N VAL A 146 -2.20 -14.10 -3.95
CA VAL A 146 -3.22 -13.63 -3.01
C VAL A 146 -4.15 -14.73 -2.51
N SER A 147 -4.16 -15.91 -3.14
CA SER A 147 -5.16 -16.97 -2.97
C SER A 147 -5.02 -17.78 -1.70
N SER A 148 -3.98 -17.61 -0.92
CA SER A 148 -3.75 -18.44 0.26
C SER A 148 -3.17 -17.66 1.44
N PHE A 149 -3.37 -18.22 2.62
CA PHE A 149 -2.73 -17.75 3.85
C PHE A 149 -2.37 -18.94 4.74
N ARG A 150 -1.38 -18.73 5.61
CA ARG A 150 -0.93 -19.76 6.54
C ARG A 150 -1.51 -19.51 7.92
N PHE A 151 -2.16 -20.52 8.47
CA PHE A 151 -2.61 -20.52 9.85
C PHE A 151 -2.05 -21.76 10.57
N GLU A 152 -1.30 -21.54 11.64
CA GLU A 152 -0.50 -22.58 12.31
C GLU A 152 0.41 -23.31 11.29
N ASN A 153 0.24 -24.62 11.14
CA ASN A 153 0.99 -25.44 10.17
C ASN A 153 0.20 -25.76 8.91
N LYS A 154 -0.97 -25.15 8.72
CA LYS A 154 -1.85 -25.39 7.55
C LYS A 154 -1.75 -24.24 6.58
N ASN A 155 -1.62 -24.55 5.29
CA ASN A 155 -1.82 -23.59 4.21
C ASN A 155 -3.29 -23.66 3.78
N ILE A 156 -4.04 -22.60 4.07
CA ILE A 156 -5.46 -22.48 3.72
C ILE A 156 -5.53 -21.74 2.40
N ARG A 157 -6.10 -22.40 1.39
CA ARG A 157 -6.15 -21.91 0.03
C ARG A 157 -7.59 -21.73 -0.45
N TRP A 158 -7.82 -20.65 -1.18
CA TRP A 158 -9.05 -20.40 -1.93
C TRP A 158 -8.99 -21.16 -3.29
N PRO A 159 -9.80 -22.24 -3.48
CA PRO A 159 -9.75 -23.03 -4.70
C PRO A 159 -10.57 -22.32 -5.80
N HIS A 160 -9.96 -21.33 -6.42
CA HIS A 160 -10.60 -20.59 -7.50
C HIS A 160 -9.62 -20.45 -8.67
N GLN A 161 -10.13 -20.46 -9.89
CA GLN A 161 -9.39 -20.10 -11.08
C GLN A 161 -10.09 -18.90 -11.68
N VAL A 162 -9.37 -17.83 -11.90
CA VAL A 162 -9.92 -16.58 -12.41
C VAL A 162 -8.97 -15.95 -13.40
N GLU A 163 -9.54 -15.36 -14.43
CA GLU A 163 -8.88 -14.46 -15.35
C GLU A 163 -9.30 -13.01 -15.00
N GLY A 164 -8.38 -12.08 -15.10
CA GLY A 164 -8.62 -10.65 -14.86
C GLY A 164 -8.10 -10.12 -13.53
N ALA A 165 -8.59 -8.95 -13.15
CA ALA A 165 -8.15 -8.24 -11.96
C ALA A 165 -8.64 -8.94 -10.68
N VAL A 166 -7.71 -9.23 -9.76
CA VAL A 166 -8.03 -9.94 -8.51
C VAL A 166 -9.03 -9.18 -7.63
N GLY A 167 -9.03 -7.84 -7.72
CA GLY A 167 -9.97 -7.02 -6.97
C GLY A 167 -11.44 -7.23 -7.32
N GLU A 168 -11.73 -7.64 -8.55
CA GLU A 168 -13.11 -7.85 -9.06
C GLU A 168 -13.64 -9.26 -8.79
N MET A 169 -12.83 -10.13 -8.21
CA MET A 169 -13.20 -11.53 -7.96
C MET A 169 -14.36 -11.64 -6.98
N SER A 170 -15.37 -12.45 -7.35
CA SER A 170 -16.50 -12.80 -6.48
C SER A 170 -16.04 -13.66 -5.31
N LEU A 171 -16.53 -13.36 -4.11
CA LEU A 171 -16.21 -14.10 -2.88
C LEU A 171 -17.12 -15.32 -2.63
N GLU A 172 -18.04 -15.65 -3.54
CA GLU A 172 -18.98 -16.78 -3.34
C GLU A 172 -18.24 -18.09 -3.02
N LYS A 173 -17.20 -18.42 -3.78
CA LYS A 173 -16.40 -19.63 -3.56
C LYS A 173 -15.43 -19.56 -2.37
N LEU A 174 -15.32 -18.40 -1.72
CA LEU A 174 -14.49 -18.23 -0.53
C LEU A 174 -15.23 -18.68 0.75
N GLN A 175 -16.57 -18.72 0.75
CA GLN A 175 -17.35 -19.00 1.96
C GLN A 175 -16.94 -20.31 2.66
N PRO A 176 -16.76 -21.45 1.98
CA PRO A 176 -16.32 -22.68 2.64
C PRO A 176 -14.92 -22.57 3.29
N VAL A 177 -14.05 -21.76 2.70
CA VAL A 177 -12.70 -21.50 3.25
C VAL A 177 -12.77 -20.67 4.52
N LEU A 178 -13.67 -19.69 4.58
CA LEU A 178 -13.95 -18.91 5.78
C LEU A 178 -14.53 -19.77 6.89
N ASP A 179 -15.50 -20.63 6.57
CA ASP A 179 -16.11 -21.56 7.53
C ASP A 179 -15.06 -22.49 8.14
N PHE A 180 -14.21 -23.08 7.29
CA PHE A 180 -13.12 -23.93 7.75
C PHE A 180 -12.15 -23.15 8.66
N PHE A 181 -11.74 -21.94 8.27
CA PHE A 181 -10.84 -21.12 9.06
C PHE A 181 -11.44 -20.74 10.41
N GLU A 182 -12.70 -20.33 10.47
CA GLU A 182 -13.39 -19.97 11.70
C GLU A 182 -13.52 -21.15 12.67
N GLN A 183 -13.68 -22.38 12.17
CA GLN A 183 -13.64 -23.59 13.00
C GLN A 183 -12.27 -23.79 13.64
N GLN A 184 -11.17 -23.49 12.93
CA GLN A 184 -9.82 -23.62 13.47
C GLN A 184 -9.51 -22.58 14.56
N LEU A 185 -10.15 -21.40 14.55
CA LEU A 185 -9.91 -20.34 15.53
C LEU A 185 -10.35 -20.67 16.96
N GLY A 186 -11.27 -21.63 17.12
CA GLY A 186 -11.84 -21.98 18.43
C GLY A 186 -12.82 -20.92 18.97
N SER A 187 -12.91 -20.79 20.31
CA SER A 187 -13.96 -20.00 20.99
C SER A 187 -13.45 -18.95 21.99
N HIS A 188 -12.15 -18.78 22.16
CA HIS A 188 -11.61 -17.77 23.07
C HIS A 188 -11.87 -16.33 22.60
N ALA A 189 -11.66 -15.34 23.46
CA ALA A 189 -12.02 -13.94 23.18
C ALA A 189 -11.42 -13.40 21.87
N ASN A 190 -10.12 -13.63 21.63
CA ASN A 190 -9.47 -13.18 20.41
C ASN A 190 -10.03 -13.90 19.15
N ALA A 191 -10.40 -15.18 19.28
CA ALA A 191 -11.06 -15.90 18.18
C ALA A 191 -12.42 -15.28 17.83
N ARG A 192 -13.21 -14.91 18.84
CA ARG A 192 -14.48 -14.21 18.60
C ARG A 192 -14.26 -12.89 17.85
N ASN A 193 -13.30 -12.07 18.30
CA ASN A 193 -12.97 -10.81 17.65
C ASN A 193 -12.53 -11.02 16.17
N LEU A 194 -11.72 -12.04 15.90
CA LEU A 194 -11.31 -12.36 14.52
C LEU A 194 -12.50 -12.81 13.66
N LYS A 195 -13.42 -13.61 14.20
CA LYS A 195 -14.66 -13.99 13.49
C LYS A 195 -15.53 -12.78 13.18
N GLU A 196 -15.65 -11.83 14.10
CA GLU A 196 -16.36 -10.57 13.86
C GLU A 196 -15.69 -9.75 12.74
N ILE A 197 -14.35 -9.65 12.73
CA ILE A 197 -13.62 -8.98 11.65
C ILE A 197 -13.89 -9.67 10.31
N ILE A 198 -13.87 -11.00 10.24
CA ILE A 198 -14.18 -11.77 9.01
C ILE A 198 -15.61 -11.49 8.57
N ASN A 199 -16.57 -11.48 9.49
CA ASN A 199 -17.96 -11.21 9.18
C ASN A 199 -18.16 -9.80 8.60
N HIS A 200 -17.55 -8.79 9.23
CA HIS A 200 -17.68 -7.39 8.83
C HIS A 200 -16.78 -7.00 7.64
N SER A 201 -15.95 -7.89 7.16
CA SER A 201 -15.13 -7.66 5.97
C SER A 201 -15.51 -8.60 4.82
N TYR A 202 -15.19 -9.88 4.93
CA TYR A 202 -15.34 -10.83 3.82
C TYR A 202 -16.79 -11.27 3.57
N ARG A 203 -17.56 -11.57 4.62
CA ARG A 203 -18.90 -12.17 4.44
C ARG A 203 -19.96 -11.22 3.90
N ILE A 204 -19.81 -9.92 4.18
CA ILE A 204 -20.76 -8.90 3.69
C ILE A 204 -20.32 -8.27 2.37
N SER A 205 -19.16 -8.63 1.85
CA SER A 205 -18.61 -8.09 0.62
C SER A 205 -18.88 -8.99 -0.57
N LYS A 206 -19.02 -8.39 -1.74
CA LYS A 206 -19.22 -9.10 -3.01
C LYS A 206 -17.90 -9.43 -3.70
N THR A 207 -16.91 -8.58 -3.58
CA THR A 207 -15.62 -8.70 -4.26
C THR A 207 -14.45 -8.68 -3.26
N LEU A 208 -13.29 -9.17 -3.73
CA LEU A 208 -12.06 -9.15 -2.92
C LEU A 208 -11.62 -7.73 -2.59
N SER A 209 -11.83 -6.78 -3.50
CA SER A 209 -11.56 -5.35 -3.26
C SER A 209 -12.40 -4.80 -2.11
N GLU A 210 -13.71 -5.05 -2.12
CA GLU A 210 -14.60 -4.61 -1.03
C GLU A 210 -14.18 -5.21 0.32
N ALA A 211 -13.88 -6.52 0.33
CA ALA A 211 -13.46 -7.21 1.54
C ALA A 211 -12.16 -6.66 2.10
N THR A 212 -11.16 -6.46 1.24
CA THR A 212 -9.87 -5.91 1.62
C THR A 212 -10.00 -4.47 2.13
N PHE A 213 -10.81 -3.65 1.45
CA PHE A 213 -11.08 -2.28 1.88
C PHE A 213 -11.66 -2.25 3.30
N ARG A 214 -12.69 -3.07 3.57
CA ARG A 214 -13.31 -3.18 4.89
C ARG A 214 -12.34 -3.71 5.94
N LEU A 215 -11.62 -4.78 5.63
CA LEU A 215 -10.63 -5.38 6.54
C LEU A 215 -9.59 -4.35 6.98
N VAL A 216 -8.97 -3.67 6.03
CA VAL A 216 -7.92 -2.68 6.32
C VAL A 216 -8.49 -1.49 7.09
N ASN A 217 -9.71 -1.04 6.76
CA ASN A 217 -10.37 0.04 7.49
C ASN A 217 -10.72 -0.37 8.94
N ILE A 218 -11.18 -1.60 9.18
CA ILE A 218 -11.43 -2.12 10.52
C ILE A 218 -10.14 -2.15 11.35
N LEU A 219 -9.04 -2.62 10.75
CA LEU A 219 -7.77 -2.79 11.46
C LEU A 219 -7.04 -1.47 11.72
N PHE A 220 -7.14 -0.50 10.81
CA PHE A 220 -6.27 0.68 10.83
C PHE A 220 -6.99 2.03 10.73
N GLY A 221 -8.31 2.03 10.55
CA GLY A 221 -9.09 3.26 10.43
C GLY A 221 -8.96 4.18 11.65
N ASP A 222 -8.90 3.65 12.85
CA ASP A 222 -8.73 4.44 14.08
C ASP A 222 -7.39 5.16 14.17
N TYR A 223 -6.40 4.71 13.39
CA TYR A 223 -5.12 5.39 13.23
C TYR A 223 -5.13 6.41 12.08
N GLY A 224 -6.28 6.62 11.42
CA GLY A 224 -6.46 7.57 10.34
C GLY A 224 -5.93 7.11 8.98
N LEU A 225 -5.65 5.81 8.80
CA LEU A 225 -5.27 5.25 7.51
C LEU A 225 -6.44 5.38 6.53
N ILE A 226 -6.16 5.97 5.37
CA ILE A 226 -7.10 5.99 4.25
C ILE A 226 -6.73 4.86 3.28
N VAL A 227 -7.72 4.05 2.93
CA VAL A 227 -7.62 3.04 1.87
C VAL A 227 -8.03 3.68 0.55
N ILE A 228 -7.27 3.44 -0.51
CA ILE A 228 -7.63 3.88 -1.86
C ILE A 228 -7.85 2.68 -2.79
N GLU A 229 -9.02 2.67 -3.46
CA GLU A 229 -9.31 1.80 -4.58
C GLU A 229 -8.96 2.54 -5.88
N PRO A 230 -7.84 2.19 -6.54
CA PRO A 230 -7.34 2.94 -7.69
C PRO A 230 -8.13 2.71 -8.97
N GLN A 231 -8.91 1.64 -9.06
CA GLN A 231 -9.70 1.27 -10.24
C GLN A 231 -10.86 2.22 -10.53
N THR A 232 -11.07 3.24 -9.69
CA THR A 232 -12.13 4.23 -9.86
C THR A 232 -11.95 5.03 -11.16
N PRO A 233 -12.97 5.12 -12.03
CA PRO A 233 -12.86 5.81 -13.33
C PRO A 233 -12.32 7.25 -13.25
N LYS A 234 -12.76 8.03 -12.26
CA LYS A 234 -12.29 9.40 -12.03
C LYS A 234 -10.77 9.49 -11.81
N LEU A 235 -10.16 8.49 -11.14
CA LEU A 235 -8.71 8.45 -10.92
C LEU A 235 -7.98 7.98 -12.18
N LYS A 236 -8.53 7.00 -12.89
CA LYS A 236 -7.97 6.51 -14.17
C LYS A 236 -7.91 7.61 -15.24
N GLU A 237 -8.90 8.49 -15.29
CA GLU A 237 -8.89 9.64 -16.22
C GLU A 237 -7.68 10.57 -15.98
N LEU A 238 -7.26 10.76 -14.73
CA LEU A 238 -6.05 11.56 -14.45
C LEU A 238 -4.77 10.91 -14.99
N PHE A 239 -4.73 9.60 -15.11
CA PHE A 239 -3.57 8.86 -15.61
C PHE A 239 -3.58 8.70 -17.15
N LYS A 240 -4.71 8.91 -17.79
CA LYS A 240 -4.90 8.73 -19.24
C LYS A 240 -3.89 9.48 -20.12
N PRO A 241 -3.51 10.75 -19.85
CA PRO A 241 -2.48 11.44 -20.63
C PRO A 241 -1.13 10.74 -20.57
N ILE A 242 -0.74 10.21 -19.41
CA ILE A 242 0.51 9.47 -19.20
C ILE A 242 0.50 8.16 -19.97
N LEU A 243 -0.62 7.40 -19.89
CA LEU A 243 -0.80 6.16 -20.66
C LEU A 243 -0.71 6.43 -22.17
N LYS A 244 -1.35 7.50 -22.66
CA LYS A 244 -1.30 7.89 -24.08
C LYS A 244 0.13 8.20 -24.52
N GLU A 245 0.88 8.92 -23.72
CA GLU A 245 2.29 9.22 -24.00
C GLU A 245 3.13 7.94 -24.05
N GLU A 246 2.98 7.05 -23.08
CA GLU A 246 3.73 5.80 -23.02
C GLU A 246 3.42 4.90 -24.22
N LEU A 247 2.13 4.70 -24.55
CA LEU A 247 1.72 3.89 -25.69
C LEU A 247 2.17 4.47 -27.04
N SER A 248 2.33 5.80 -27.15
CA SER A 248 2.74 6.45 -28.40
C SER A 248 4.25 6.61 -28.56
N LYS A 249 5.01 6.75 -27.46
CA LYS A 249 6.44 7.09 -27.49
C LYS A 249 7.33 6.04 -26.85
N GLY A 250 6.83 5.16 -25.96
CA GLY A 250 7.62 4.20 -25.19
C GLY A 250 8.71 4.86 -24.33
N SER A 251 8.39 6.04 -23.76
CA SER A 251 9.38 6.88 -23.06
C SER A 251 9.96 6.19 -21.82
N SER A 252 9.12 5.44 -21.08
CA SER A 252 9.55 4.69 -19.89
C SER A 252 10.50 3.56 -20.25
N PHE A 253 10.20 2.80 -21.33
CA PHE A 253 11.04 1.72 -21.80
C PHE A 253 12.46 2.20 -22.15
N SER A 254 12.54 3.24 -22.99
CA SER A 254 13.82 3.83 -23.42
C SER A 254 14.65 4.33 -22.24
N SER A 255 14.00 4.99 -21.29
CA SER A 255 14.64 5.50 -20.07
C SER A 255 15.12 4.36 -19.16
N ALA A 256 14.32 3.31 -18.98
CA ALA A 256 14.66 2.16 -18.16
C ALA A 256 15.87 1.41 -18.72
N ILE A 257 15.90 1.10 -20.02
CA ILE A 257 17.04 0.41 -20.67
C ILE A 257 18.33 1.20 -20.48
N LYS A 258 18.31 2.51 -20.72
CA LYS A 258 19.48 3.37 -20.52
C LYS A 258 20.00 3.32 -19.08
N GLN A 259 19.10 3.35 -18.10
CA GLN A 259 19.49 3.30 -16.68
C GLN A 259 19.99 1.92 -16.25
N ILE A 260 19.42 0.84 -16.77
CA ILE A 260 19.90 -0.52 -16.56
C ILE A 260 21.35 -0.66 -17.08
N GLU A 261 21.65 -0.18 -18.28
CA GLU A 261 23.00 -0.19 -18.85
C GLU A 261 23.99 0.61 -17.99
N ASN A 262 23.59 1.79 -17.50
CA ASN A 262 24.43 2.58 -16.62
C ASN A 262 24.68 1.86 -15.28
N LEU A 263 23.65 1.24 -14.71
CA LEU A 263 23.76 0.52 -13.44
C LEU A 263 24.66 -0.72 -13.54
N LYS A 264 24.60 -1.44 -14.67
CA LYS A 264 25.44 -2.62 -14.96
C LYS A 264 26.94 -2.33 -14.99
N ARG A 265 27.36 -1.07 -15.12
CA ARG A 265 28.79 -0.69 -15.06
C ARG A 265 29.42 -0.89 -13.68
N GLY A 266 28.65 -0.92 -12.62
CA GLY A 266 29.16 -1.05 -11.24
C GLY A 266 28.42 -2.06 -10.37
N PHE A 267 27.26 -2.52 -10.82
CA PHE A 267 26.36 -3.38 -10.07
C PHE A 267 25.80 -4.47 -10.98
N ASP A 268 25.30 -5.52 -10.38
CA ASP A 268 24.55 -6.59 -11.05
C ASP A 268 23.05 -6.42 -10.71
N PRO A 269 22.30 -5.67 -11.51
CA PRO A 269 20.86 -5.52 -11.31
C PRO A 269 20.15 -6.76 -11.83
N ASN A 270 19.14 -7.20 -11.09
CA ASN A 270 18.26 -8.31 -11.49
C ASN A 270 17.44 -7.94 -12.74
#